data_b1d33c1aef763271ea979e37b6d7099c
#
_entry.id   b1d33c1aef763271ea979e37b6d7099c
#
_cell.length_a   1.000
_cell.length_b   1.000
_cell.length_c   1.000
_cell.angle_alpha   90.00
_cell.angle_beta   90.00
_cell.angle_gamma   90.00
#
_symmetry.space_group_name_H-M   'P 1'
#
loop_
_entity.id
_entity.type
_entity.pdbx_description
1 polymer ?
#
loop_
_entity_poly.entity_id
_entity_poly.type
_entity_poly.pdbx_seq_one_letter_code
_entity_poly.pdbx_strand_id
1 'polypeptide(L)'
;RLVRHMRKMRGKTNIEFQAFLPVTFTSLANSNYRNHRKIAVIDGYTAYIGGINISDRYINPNEFGLYWRDTSVKVVGNAGTMFQISFWNSWNQTDGEPFDLEDGYLRDMPVVAEQLSAVALVSSDPGSLGPFNMEALLLSIGEANESIKLCTPYFIPSEELATALKTAAGAGVDVELMIPASGDSWIVQHATFSFLKPLLERGVKVYLYEKGFLHAKTAV
;
A
#
# COMPACT_ATOMS: atom_id res chain seq x y z
N ARG A 1 -2.08 -20.80 11.30
CA ARG A 1 -1.13 -21.90 10.97
C ARG A 1 0.27 -21.36 10.65
N LEU A 2 0.42 -20.37 9.76
CA LEU A 2 1.71 -19.81 9.33
C LEU A 2 2.55 -19.28 10.51
N VAL A 3 1.99 -18.39 11.32
CA VAL A 3 2.68 -17.81 12.50
C VAL A 3 3.21 -18.87 13.44
N ARG A 4 2.43 -19.94 13.70
CA ARG A 4 2.87 -21.06 14.54
C ARG A 4 4.01 -21.85 13.89
N HIS A 5 3.99 -22.00 12.57
CA HIS A 5 5.06 -22.66 11.82
C HIS A 5 6.33 -21.82 11.87
N MET A 6 6.27 -20.53 11.58
CA MET A 6 7.39 -19.61 11.62
C MET A 6 8.04 -19.53 12.99
N ARG A 7 7.25 -19.48 14.08
CA ARG A 7 7.78 -19.54 15.45
C ARG A 7 8.57 -20.84 15.75
N LYS A 8 8.20 -21.96 15.13
CA LYS A 8 8.93 -23.24 15.26
C LYS A 8 10.24 -23.25 14.47
N MET A 9 10.37 -22.40 13.46
CA MET A 9 11.57 -22.28 12.63
C MET A 9 12.60 -21.34 13.26
N ARG A 10 12.20 -20.48 14.20
CA ARG A 10 13.10 -19.57 14.91
C ARG A 10 14.24 -20.33 15.57
N GLY A 11 15.47 -19.91 15.32
CA GLY A 11 16.69 -20.56 15.84
C GLY A 11 17.08 -21.87 15.16
N LYS A 12 16.30 -22.35 14.15
CA LYS A 12 16.62 -23.56 13.37
C LYS A 12 17.11 -23.23 11.96
N THR A 13 17.00 -22.00 11.54
CA THR A 13 17.40 -21.48 10.25
C THR A 13 18.03 -20.11 10.44
N ASN A 14 18.64 -19.59 9.40
CA ASN A 14 19.10 -18.19 9.32
C ASN A 14 17.97 -17.19 9.05
N ILE A 15 16.71 -17.61 9.24
CA ILE A 15 15.52 -16.77 9.04
C ILE A 15 15.02 -16.30 10.40
N GLU A 16 14.94 -14.99 10.56
CA GLU A 16 14.30 -14.36 11.70
C GLU A 16 12.86 -13.97 11.37
N PHE A 17 12.01 -14.05 12.38
CA PHE A 17 10.59 -13.75 12.26
C PHE A 17 10.09 -13.02 13.50
N GLN A 18 9.41 -11.90 13.26
CA GLN A 18 8.76 -11.10 14.30
C GLN A 18 7.28 -10.87 13.95
N ALA A 19 6.43 -10.89 14.98
CA ALA A 19 5.02 -10.53 14.83
C ALA A 19 4.85 -9.05 15.23
N PHE A 20 4.41 -8.23 14.27
CA PHE A 20 4.16 -6.81 14.54
C PHE A 20 2.80 -6.64 15.22
N LEU A 21 2.81 -6.03 16.42
CA LEU A 21 1.63 -5.73 17.23
C LEU A 21 0.57 -6.85 17.22
N PRO A 22 0.88 -8.05 17.74
CA PRO A 22 -0.06 -9.17 17.73
C PRO A 22 -1.29 -8.80 18.57
N VAL A 23 -2.49 -9.09 18.01
CA VAL A 23 -3.74 -8.88 18.75
C VAL A 23 -3.86 -9.94 19.84
N THR A 24 -3.92 -9.49 21.08
CA THR A 24 -4.18 -10.30 22.26
C THR A 24 -5.50 -9.89 22.90
N PHE A 25 -6.04 -10.68 23.83
CA PHE A 25 -7.26 -10.31 24.55
C PHE A 25 -7.14 -8.98 25.32
N THR A 26 -5.92 -8.63 25.73
CA THR A 26 -5.63 -7.37 26.43
C THR A 26 -5.41 -6.18 25.48
N SER A 27 -5.23 -6.42 24.19
CA SER A 27 -4.93 -5.39 23.19
C SER A 27 -6.00 -5.28 22.09
N LEU A 28 -7.25 -5.66 22.37
CA LEU A 28 -8.36 -5.57 21.41
C LEU A 28 -8.57 -4.13 20.89
N ALA A 29 -8.36 -3.13 21.74
CA ALA A 29 -8.43 -1.72 21.35
C ALA A 29 -7.41 -1.35 20.25
N ASN A 30 -6.30 -2.07 20.17
CA ASN A 30 -5.22 -1.84 19.20
C ASN A 30 -5.39 -2.69 17.93
N SER A 31 -6.53 -3.35 17.75
CA SER A 31 -6.77 -4.24 16.59
C SER A 31 -6.65 -3.53 15.23
N ASN A 32 -6.84 -2.21 15.20
CA ASN A 32 -6.71 -1.38 14.00
C ASN A 32 -5.26 -0.93 13.72
N TYR A 33 -4.34 -1.08 14.67
CA TYR A 33 -2.94 -0.66 14.53
C TYR A 33 -2.09 -1.77 13.90
N ARG A 34 -2.47 -2.21 12.72
CA ARG A 34 -1.77 -3.27 11.99
C ARG A 34 -0.88 -2.70 10.91
N ASN A 35 0.29 -3.31 10.72
CA ASN A 35 1.15 -2.98 9.60
C ASN A 35 0.56 -3.59 8.31
N HIS A 36 0.12 -2.72 7.39
CA HIS A 36 -0.39 -3.09 6.07
C HIS A 36 0.66 -2.94 4.95
N ARG A 37 1.87 -2.50 5.28
CA ARG A 37 2.96 -2.35 4.30
C ARG A 37 3.37 -3.73 3.77
N LYS A 38 3.53 -3.84 2.46
CA LYS A 38 4.08 -4.99 1.77
C LYS A 38 5.35 -4.52 1.12
N ILE A 39 6.44 -4.63 1.86
CA ILE A 39 7.78 -4.19 1.47
C ILE A 39 8.69 -5.40 1.49
N ALA A 40 9.44 -5.61 0.42
CA ALA A 40 10.57 -6.53 0.40
C ALA A 40 11.81 -5.73 0.03
N VAL A 41 12.85 -5.80 0.88
CA VAL A 41 14.13 -5.14 0.62
C VAL A 41 15.20 -6.22 0.44
N ILE A 42 15.99 -6.06 -0.60
CA ILE A 42 17.05 -7.00 -0.97
C ILE A 42 18.36 -6.21 -1.03
N ASP A 43 19.37 -6.69 -0.33
CA ASP A 43 20.71 -6.11 -0.24
C ASP A 43 20.75 -4.64 0.22
N GLY A 44 19.68 -4.15 0.86
CA GLY A 44 19.58 -2.80 1.41
C GLY A 44 19.26 -1.69 0.40
N TYR A 45 19.26 -1.98 -0.92
CA TYR A 45 19.08 -0.97 -1.97
C TYR A 45 18.06 -1.32 -3.06
N THR A 46 17.60 -2.56 -3.14
CA THR A 46 16.52 -2.95 -4.03
C THR A 46 15.26 -3.18 -3.20
N ALA A 47 14.23 -2.41 -3.47
CA ALA A 47 12.94 -2.53 -2.78
C ALA A 47 11.81 -2.87 -3.75
N TYR A 48 10.89 -3.69 -3.28
CA TYR A 48 9.60 -3.92 -3.92
C TYR A 48 8.51 -3.45 -2.96
N ILE A 49 7.60 -2.64 -3.47
CA ILE A 49 6.44 -2.16 -2.71
C ILE A 49 5.18 -2.32 -3.56
N GLY A 50 4.08 -2.72 -2.94
CA GLY A 50 2.80 -2.89 -3.65
C GLY A 50 1.69 -3.41 -2.77
N GLY A 51 0.59 -3.83 -3.39
CA GLY A 51 -0.58 -4.37 -2.71
C GLY A 51 -0.54 -5.89 -2.48
N ILE A 52 0.40 -6.61 -3.08
CA ILE A 52 0.45 -8.08 -3.06
C ILE A 52 0.71 -8.61 -1.64
N ASN A 53 -0.20 -9.43 -1.13
CA ASN A 53 0.00 -10.17 0.11
C ASN A 53 0.68 -11.53 -0.17
N ILE A 54 1.28 -12.13 0.84
CA ILE A 54 1.75 -13.52 0.77
C ILE A 54 0.51 -14.43 0.89
N SER A 55 -0.11 -14.74 -0.26
CA SER A 55 -1.32 -15.54 -0.36
C SER A 55 -1.43 -16.16 -1.74
N ASP A 56 -1.94 -17.39 -1.81
CA ASP A 56 -2.15 -18.16 -3.05
C ASP A 56 -3.14 -17.47 -4.01
N ARG A 57 -3.99 -16.56 -3.50
CA ARG A 57 -4.91 -15.75 -4.31
C ARG A 57 -4.21 -14.90 -5.38
N TYR A 58 -2.94 -14.54 -5.18
CA TYR A 58 -2.15 -13.76 -6.13
C TYR A 58 -1.38 -14.60 -7.16
N ILE A 59 -1.43 -15.94 -7.03
CA ILE A 59 -0.88 -16.86 -8.01
C ILE A 59 -1.96 -17.08 -9.07
N ASN A 60 -1.84 -16.42 -10.21
CA ASN A 60 -2.84 -16.50 -11.28
C ASN A 60 -2.42 -17.47 -12.40
N PRO A 61 -3.30 -18.34 -12.92
CA PRO A 61 -4.66 -18.64 -12.41
C PRO A 61 -4.59 -19.36 -11.06
N ASN A 62 -5.55 -19.09 -10.18
CA ASN A 62 -5.60 -19.70 -8.85
C ASN A 62 -6.82 -20.63 -8.71
N GLU A 63 -6.80 -21.48 -7.68
CA GLU A 63 -7.86 -22.43 -7.37
C GLU A 63 -9.19 -21.75 -6.94
N PHE A 64 -9.13 -20.47 -6.57
CA PHE A 64 -10.31 -19.66 -6.22
C PHE A 64 -11.09 -19.16 -7.44
N GLY A 65 -10.61 -19.43 -8.65
CA GLY A 65 -11.30 -19.11 -9.91
C GLY A 65 -11.36 -17.61 -10.23
N LEU A 66 -10.79 -16.75 -9.42
CA LEU A 66 -10.82 -15.31 -9.60
C LEU A 66 -9.40 -14.77 -9.85
N TYR A 67 -9.19 -14.11 -10.98
CA TYR A 67 -7.93 -13.46 -11.28
C TYR A 67 -7.72 -12.23 -10.38
N TRP A 68 -6.64 -12.20 -9.60
CA TRP A 68 -6.27 -11.08 -8.74
C TRP A 68 -5.27 -10.17 -9.46
N ARG A 69 -5.70 -8.94 -9.76
CA ARG A 69 -4.87 -7.91 -10.40
C ARG A 69 -4.32 -6.96 -9.36
N ASP A 70 -3.03 -6.93 -9.19
CA ASP A 70 -2.34 -5.99 -8.30
C ASP A 70 -1.18 -5.30 -9.02
N THR A 71 -0.59 -4.30 -8.40
CA THR A 71 0.55 -3.54 -8.93
C THR A 71 1.62 -3.44 -7.86
N SER A 72 2.87 -3.68 -8.26
CA SER A 72 4.05 -3.47 -7.43
C SER A 72 5.08 -2.64 -8.19
N VAL A 73 5.84 -1.84 -7.47
CA VAL A 73 6.93 -1.02 -7.98
C VAL A 73 8.25 -1.61 -7.48
N LYS A 74 9.22 -1.76 -8.37
CA LYS A 74 10.62 -2.04 -8.03
C LYS A 74 11.38 -0.73 -8.01
N VAL A 75 12.05 -0.45 -6.90
CA VAL A 75 12.92 0.72 -6.70
C VAL A 75 14.33 0.23 -6.47
N VAL A 76 15.30 0.77 -7.20
CA VAL A 76 16.71 0.40 -7.08
C VAL A 76 17.56 1.64 -6.83
N GLY A 77 18.57 1.52 -5.98
CA GLY A 77 19.48 2.59 -5.64
C GLY A 77 19.17 3.22 -4.28
N ASN A 78 19.61 4.46 -4.07
CA ASN A 78 19.51 5.14 -2.77
C ASN A 78 18.07 5.28 -2.26
N ALA A 79 17.08 5.36 -3.15
CA ALA A 79 15.66 5.33 -2.76
C ALA A 79 15.26 3.98 -2.13
N GLY A 80 15.91 2.87 -2.49
CA GLY A 80 15.70 1.56 -1.86
C GLY A 80 16.07 1.55 -0.38
N THR A 81 17.07 2.33 0.02
CA THR A 81 17.50 2.49 1.41
C THR A 81 16.41 3.10 2.31
N MET A 82 15.55 3.97 1.77
CA MET A 82 14.40 4.50 2.52
C MET A 82 13.45 3.39 2.96
N PHE A 83 13.27 2.37 2.12
CA PHE A 83 12.44 1.20 2.45
C PHE A 83 13.13 0.29 3.47
N GLN A 84 14.46 0.19 3.43
CA GLN A 84 15.24 -0.50 4.46
C GLN A 84 15.05 0.16 5.83
N ILE A 85 15.12 1.49 5.91
CA ILE A 85 14.85 2.25 7.12
C ILE A 85 13.40 2.05 7.59
N SER A 86 12.43 2.05 6.68
CA SER A 86 11.03 1.80 7.01
C SER A 86 10.80 0.40 7.57
N PHE A 87 11.50 -0.61 7.04
CA PHE A 87 11.50 -1.97 7.58
C PHE A 87 12.13 -2.02 8.96
N TRP A 88 13.32 -1.43 9.13
CA TRP A 88 14.05 -1.35 10.39
C TRP A 88 13.22 -0.71 11.51
N ASN A 89 12.58 0.43 11.22
CA ASN A 89 11.68 1.08 12.17
C ASN A 89 10.54 0.14 12.61
N SER A 90 9.94 -0.58 11.66
CA SER A 90 8.86 -1.52 11.97
C SER A 90 9.36 -2.73 12.77
N TRP A 91 10.57 -3.21 12.48
CA TRP A 91 11.18 -4.33 13.18
C TRP A 91 11.50 -3.98 14.62
N ASN A 92 12.14 -2.84 14.85
CA ASN A 92 12.55 -2.40 16.19
C ASN A 92 11.38 -1.94 17.09
N GLN A 93 10.17 -1.84 16.53
CA GLN A 93 8.93 -1.68 17.29
C GLN A 93 8.31 -3.01 17.74
N THR A 94 8.94 -4.14 17.45
CA THR A 94 8.48 -5.46 17.91
C THR A 94 9.18 -5.84 19.23
N ASP A 95 8.67 -6.88 19.89
CA ASP A 95 9.29 -7.45 21.11
C ASP A 95 10.52 -8.33 20.81
N GLY A 96 11.04 -8.29 19.58
CA GLY A 96 12.19 -9.09 19.17
C GLY A 96 13.52 -8.42 19.46
N GLU A 97 14.62 -9.15 19.14
CA GLU A 97 15.95 -8.56 19.19
C GLU A 97 16.04 -7.42 18.17
N PRO A 98 16.35 -6.19 18.61
CA PRO A 98 16.60 -5.10 17.69
C PRO A 98 17.89 -5.34 16.91
N PHE A 99 17.99 -4.79 15.71
CA PHE A 99 19.24 -4.74 14.98
C PHE A 99 19.62 -3.29 14.65
N ASP A 100 20.91 -3.04 14.49
CA ASP A 100 21.43 -1.75 14.09
C ASP A 100 21.58 -1.67 12.57
N LEU A 101 21.21 -0.55 11.98
CA LEU A 101 21.40 -0.30 10.54
C LEU A 101 22.90 -0.23 10.18
N GLU A 102 23.77 0.17 11.11
CA GLU A 102 25.22 0.24 10.90
C GLU A 102 25.86 -1.12 10.71
N ASP A 103 25.21 -2.23 11.08
CA ASP A 103 25.70 -3.61 10.91
C ASP A 103 25.71 -4.08 9.44
N GLY A 104 25.84 -3.16 8.47
CA GLY A 104 25.96 -3.47 7.04
C GLY A 104 24.62 -3.61 6.32
N TYR A 105 23.52 -3.21 6.95
CA TYR A 105 22.19 -3.17 6.33
C TYR A 105 21.95 -1.96 5.44
N LEU A 106 22.77 -0.90 5.58
CA LEU A 106 22.81 0.22 4.65
C LEU A 106 24.01 0.05 3.72
N ARG A 107 23.76 0.05 2.44
CA ARG A 107 24.79 -0.08 1.41
C ARG A 107 24.67 1.05 0.43
N ASP A 108 25.79 1.71 0.19
CA ASP A 108 25.91 2.67 -0.91
C ASP A 108 25.96 1.89 -2.23
N MET A 109 25.06 2.24 -3.13
CA MET A 109 25.13 1.75 -4.48
C MET A 109 25.77 2.82 -5.39
N PRO A 110 26.73 2.42 -6.24
CA PRO A 110 27.17 3.31 -7.31
C PRO A 110 25.95 3.62 -8.20
N VAL A 111 25.72 4.89 -8.46
CA VAL A 111 24.66 5.34 -9.39
C VAL A 111 25.11 4.95 -10.80
N VAL A 112 24.51 3.92 -11.35
CA VAL A 112 24.83 3.35 -12.69
C VAL A 112 23.65 3.54 -13.66
N ALA A 113 22.71 4.43 -13.37
CA ALA A 113 21.52 4.59 -14.18
C ALA A 113 21.70 5.68 -15.23
N GLU A 114 21.39 5.35 -16.49
CA GLU A 114 21.29 6.33 -17.58
C GLU A 114 20.11 7.30 -17.38
N GLN A 115 19.09 6.87 -16.62
CA GLN A 115 17.92 7.67 -16.27
C GLN A 115 17.67 7.60 -14.77
N LEU A 116 17.56 8.75 -14.14
CA LEU A 116 17.22 8.89 -12.72
C LEU A 116 15.78 9.34 -12.57
N SER A 117 15.06 8.71 -11.63
CA SER A 117 13.72 9.12 -11.22
C SER A 117 13.77 9.61 -9.78
N ALA A 118 13.09 10.71 -9.49
CA ALA A 118 12.89 11.16 -8.11
C ALA A 118 11.87 10.24 -7.44
N VAL A 119 12.18 9.77 -6.25
CA VAL A 119 11.29 8.92 -5.44
C VAL A 119 11.19 9.52 -4.06
N ALA A 120 9.97 9.70 -3.57
CA ALA A 120 9.68 10.08 -2.19
C ALA A 120 8.90 8.97 -1.50
N LEU A 121 9.32 8.60 -0.29
CA LEU A 121 8.58 7.68 0.57
C LEU A 121 7.77 8.50 1.58
N VAL A 122 6.46 8.48 1.45
CA VAL A 122 5.54 9.04 2.44
C VAL A 122 4.99 7.89 3.29
N SER A 123 5.13 7.99 4.60
CA SER A 123 4.73 6.95 5.53
C SER A 123 3.81 7.52 6.61
N SER A 124 2.71 6.82 6.86
CA SER A 124 1.85 7.07 8.02
C SER A 124 1.69 5.78 8.82
N ASP A 125 1.74 5.92 10.12
CA ASP A 125 1.51 4.84 11.10
C ASP A 125 0.78 5.42 12.32
N PRO A 126 0.35 4.57 13.27
CA PRO A 126 -0.39 5.04 14.44
C PRO A 126 0.38 6.02 15.34
N GLY A 127 1.71 6.08 15.22
CA GLY A 127 2.58 7.02 15.94
C GLY A 127 2.88 8.30 15.16
N SER A 128 2.39 8.43 13.92
CA SER A 128 2.60 9.62 13.10
C SER A 128 1.84 10.83 13.67
N LEU A 129 2.45 12.03 13.55
CA LEU A 129 1.85 13.29 14.00
C LEU A 129 0.63 13.71 13.15
N GLY A 130 0.47 13.12 11.96
CA GLY A 130 -0.63 13.42 11.05
C GLY A 130 -0.85 12.31 10.01
N PRO A 131 -1.94 12.41 9.24
CA PRO A 131 -2.29 11.45 8.19
C PRO A 131 -1.50 11.73 6.90
N PHE A 132 -0.17 11.71 6.96
CA PHE A 132 0.73 12.18 5.88
C PHE A 132 0.45 11.55 4.51
N ASN A 133 0.03 10.28 4.45
CA ASN A 133 -0.36 9.65 3.18
C ASN A 133 -1.60 10.32 2.56
N MET A 134 -2.58 10.69 3.38
CA MET A 134 -3.76 11.41 2.93
C MET A 134 -3.39 12.82 2.50
N GLU A 135 -2.59 13.52 3.29
CA GLU A 135 -2.14 14.88 2.98
C GLU A 135 -1.35 14.92 1.66
N ALA A 136 -0.43 13.97 1.44
CA ALA A 136 0.31 13.87 0.19
C ALA A 136 -0.61 13.59 -1.01
N LEU A 137 -1.62 12.74 -0.83
CA LEU A 137 -2.61 12.46 -1.88
C LEU A 137 -3.46 13.71 -2.19
N LEU A 138 -3.93 14.43 -1.18
CA LEU A 138 -4.70 15.66 -1.36
C LEU A 138 -3.88 16.76 -2.05
N LEU A 139 -2.61 16.93 -1.67
CA LEU A 139 -1.70 17.86 -2.34
C LEU A 139 -1.51 17.47 -3.80
N SER A 140 -1.25 16.19 -4.10
CA SER A 140 -1.09 15.71 -5.47
C SER A 140 -2.34 15.93 -6.33
N ILE A 141 -3.53 15.74 -5.77
CA ILE A 141 -4.80 16.04 -6.45
C ILE A 141 -4.95 17.55 -6.69
N GLY A 142 -4.56 18.38 -5.73
CA GLY A 142 -4.63 19.84 -5.83
C GLY A 142 -3.68 20.43 -6.89
N GLU A 143 -2.55 19.78 -7.15
CA GLU A 143 -1.56 20.18 -8.16
C GLU A 143 -1.84 19.62 -9.56
N ALA A 144 -2.81 18.71 -9.69
CA ALA A 144 -3.13 18.10 -10.98
C ALA A 144 -3.80 19.10 -11.93
N ASN A 145 -3.27 19.20 -13.16
CA ASN A 145 -3.77 20.14 -14.18
C ASN A 145 -4.39 19.45 -15.39
N GLU A 146 -4.05 18.19 -15.65
CA GLU A 146 -4.48 17.45 -16.85
C GLU A 146 -5.37 16.27 -16.49
N SER A 147 -4.86 15.33 -15.70
CA SER A 147 -5.59 14.10 -15.37
C SER A 147 -5.25 13.56 -13.99
N ILE A 148 -6.21 12.84 -13.41
CA ILE A 148 -6.05 12.05 -12.19
C ILE A 148 -6.61 10.67 -12.46
N LYS A 149 -5.79 9.63 -12.34
CA LYS A 149 -6.23 8.24 -12.53
C LYS A 149 -6.02 7.44 -11.25
N LEU A 150 -7.12 7.09 -10.60
CA LEU A 150 -7.12 6.35 -9.35
C LEU A 150 -7.56 4.91 -9.57
N CYS A 151 -6.86 3.98 -8.94
CA CYS A 151 -7.19 2.57 -8.94
C CYS A 151 -7.18 2.06 -7.50
N THR A 152 -8.29 1.52 -7.02
CA THR A 152 -8.40 1.03 -5.64
C THR A 152 -9.43 -0.09 -5.52
N PRO A 153 -9.20 -1.13 -4.69
CA PRO A 153 -10.18 -2.18 -4.44
C PRO A 153 -11.38 -1.71 -3.59
N TYR A 154 -11.16 -0.71 -2.74
CA TYR A 154 -12.14 -0.26 -1.76
C TYR A 154 -12.17 1.27 -1.76
N PHE A 155 -13.16 1.81 -2.44
CA PHE A 155 -13.33 3.26 -2.52
C PHE A 155 -14.36 3.71 -1.47
N ILE A 156 -13.86 3.98 -0.28
CA ILE A 156 -14.61 4.57 0.83
C ILE A 156 -13.83 5.82 1.26
N PRO A 157 -13.96 6.92 0.51
CA PRO A 157 -13.14 8.10 0.71
C PRO A 157 -13.58 8.86 1.97
N SER A 158 -12.65 9.58 2.58
CA SER A 158 -13.00 10.65 3.50
C SER A 158 -13.70 11.79 2.76
N GLU A 159 -14.34 12.69 3.49
CA GLU A 159 -15.03 13.84 2.90
C GLU A 159 -14.07 14.75 2.13
N GLU A 160 -12.86 14.94 2.66
CA GLU A 160 -11.79 15.74 2.04
C GLU A 160 -11.38 15.16 0.69
N LEU A 161 -11.14 13.84 0.62
CA LEU A 161 -10.75 13.17 -0.62
C LEU A 161 -11.86 13.21 -1.66
N ALA A 162 -13.11 12.94 -1.25
CA ALA A 162 -14.27 13.03 -2.16
C ALA A 162 -14.47 14.45 -2.68
N THR A 163 -14.24 15.46 -1.84
CA THR A 163 -14.35 16.87 -2.21
C THR A 163 -13.23 17.28 -3.15
N ALA A 164 -11.99 16.88 -2.89
CA ALA A 164 -10.86 17.17 -3.75
C ALA A 164 -11.06 16.63 -5.18
N LEU A 165 -11.50 15.36 -5.30
CA LEU A 165 -11.78 14.76 -6.63
C LEU A 165 -12.92 15.46 -7.37
N LYS A 166 -14.01 15.82 -6.67
CA LYS A 166 -15.13 16.59 -7.24
C LYS A 166 -14.68 17.98 -7.69
N THR A 167 -13.82 18.63 -6.92
CA THR A 167 -13.31 19.96 -7.23
C THR A 167 -12.39 19.91 -8.44
N ALA A 168 -11.47 18.98 -8.51
CA ALA A 168 -10.57 18.79 -9.66
C ALA A 168 -11.37 18.52 -10.94
N ALA A 169 -12.35 17.61 -10.91
CA ALA A 169 -13.22 17.34 -12.05
C ALA A 169 -14.05 18.58 -12.46
N GLY A 170 -14.57 19.33 -11.47
CA GLY A 170 -15.29 20.59 -11.72
C GLY A 170 -14.42 21.71 -12.29
N ALA A 171 -13.11 21.67 -12.04
CA ALA A 171 -12.12 22.58 -12.62
C ALA A 171 -11.64 22.15 -14.02
N GLY A 172 -12.10 21.03 -14.55
CA GLY A 172 -11.80 20.55 -15.89
C GLY A 172 -10.67 19.51 -15.97
N VAL A 173 -10.14 19.06 -14.82
CA VAL A 173 -9.19 17.94 -14.78
C VAL A 173 -9.89 16.64 -15.15
N ASP A 174 -9.29 15.80 -15.98
CA ASP A 174 -9.83 14.48 -16.35
C ASP A 174 -9.65 13.49 -15.20
N VAL A 175 -10.69 13.30 -14.37
CA VAL A 175 -10.65 12.43 -13.21
C VAL A 175 -11.27 11.09 -13.52
N GLU A 176 -10.46 10.03 -13.43
CA GLU A 176 -10.85 8.65 -13.67
C GLU A 176 -10.66 7.80 -12.40
N LEU A 177 -11.68 7.07 -12.01
CA LEU A 177 -11.66 6.13 -10.89
C LEU A 177 -11.94 4.71 -11.40
N MET A 178 -11.03 3.77 -11.16
CA MET A 178 -11.23 2.36 -11.46
C MET A 178 -11.37 1.56 -10.16
N ILE A 179 -12.44 0.80 -10.06
CA ILE A 179 -12.78 -0.08 -8.94
C ILE A 179 -13.15 -1.47 -9.46
N PRO A 180 -13.12 -2.54 -8.64
CA PRO A 180 -13.58 -3.84 -9.09
C PRO A 180 -15.10 -3.85 -9.33
N ALA A 181 -15.52 -4.52 -10.41
CA ALA A 181 -16.94 -4.76 -10.68
C ALA A 181 -17.59 -5.67 -9.64
N SER A 182 -16.80 -6.62 -9.11
CA SER A 182 -17.22 -7.54 -8.05
C SER A 182 -16.20 -7.49 -6.92
N GLY A 183 -16.66 -7.16 -5.72
CA GLY A 183 -15.83 -7.09 -4.52
C GLY A 183 -15.68 -8.45 -3.83
N ASP A 184 -14.67 -8.58 -2.98
CA ASP A 184 -14.47 -9.74 -2.09
C ASP A 184 -15.35 -9.66 -0.82
N SER A 185 -16.02 -8.53 -0.60
CA SER A 185 -16.95 -8.27 0.50
C SER A 185 -18.19 -7.53 0.01
N TRP A 186 -19.36 -8.12 0.19
CA TRP A 186 -20.64 -7.52 -0.19
C TRP A 186 -20.88 -6.15 0.49
N ILE A 187 -20.56 -6.04 1.79
CA ILE A 187 -20.75 -4.80 2.56
C ILE A 187 -19.86 -3.69 2.01
N VAL A 188 -18.57 -3.99 1.77
CA VAL A 188 -17.61 -3.00 1.26
C VAL A 188 -17.97 -2.55 -0.16
N GLN A 189 -18.46 -3.46 -1.00
CA GLN A 189 -18.91 -3.12 -2.34
C GLN A 189 -20.09 -2.15 -2.32
N HIS A 190 -21.11 -2.40 -1.48
CA HIS A 190 -22.27 -1.51 -1.35
C HIS A 190 -21.86 -0.15 -0.77
N ALA A 191 -20.97 -0.14 0.23
CA ALA A 191 -20.41 1.10 0.75
C ALA A 191 -19.68 1.89 -0.36
N THR A 192 -18.82 1.23 -1.15
CA THR A 192 -18.14 1.86 -2.30
C THR A 192 -19.15 2.50 -3.27
N PHE A 193 -20.16 1.77 -3.67
CA PHE A 193 -21.15 2.26 -4.65
C PHE A 193 -21.96 3.45 -4.12
N SER A 194 -22.17 3.58 -2.82
CA SER A 194 -22.89 4.72 -2.24
C SER A 194 -22.16 6.06 -2.44
N PHE A 195 -20.83 6.04 -2.62
CA PHE A 195 -20.04 7.25 -2.87
C PHE A 195 -19.95 7.66 -4.34
N LEU A 196 -20.38 6.81 -5.29
CA LEU A 196 -20.14 7.07 -6.71
C LEU A 196 -21.05 8.16 -7.29
N LYS A 197 -22.31 8.20 -6.89
CA LYS A 197 -23.30 9.14 -7.46
C LYS A 197 -22.83 10.60 -7.40
N PRO A 198 -22.41 11.15 -6.25
CA PRO A 198 -21.94 12.53 -6.17
C PRO A 198 -20.69 12.83 -6.99
N LEU A 199 -19.84 11.81 -7.25
CA LEU A 199 -18.66 11.93 -8.09
C LEU A 199 -19.04 12.00 -9.58
N LEU A 200 -19.91 11.07 -10.01
CA LEU A 200 -20.43 11.05 -11.39
C LEU A 200 -21.15 12.35 -11.77
N GLU A 201 -21.95 12.90 -10.84
CA GLU A 201 -22.65 14.19 -11.03
C GLU A 201 -21.68 15.37 -11.20
N ARG A 202 -20.43 15.23 -10.78
CA ARG A 202 -19.36 16.24 -10.91
C ARG A 202 -18.41 15.96 -12.07
N GLY A 203 -18.68 14.93 -12.88
CA GLY A 203 -17.89 14.62 -14.07
C GLY A 203 -16.74 13.64 -13.85
N VAL A 204 -16.60 13.07 -12.66
CA VAL A 204 -15.64 11.98 -12.44
C VAL A 204 -16.08 10.75 -13.23
N LYS A 205 -15.19 10.18 -14.02
CA LYS A 205 -15.44 8.95 -14.78
C LYS A 205 -15.17 7.75 -13.91
N VAL A 206 -16.10 6.81 -13.82
CA VAL A 206 -15.95 5.60 -13.02
C VAL A 206 -15.94 4.39 -13.94
N TYR A 207 -14.89 3.55 -13.79
CA TYR A 207 -14.70 2.32 -14.54
C TYR A 207 -14.78 1.11 -13.62
N LEU A 208 -15.50 0.10 -14.05
CA LEU A 208 -15.62 -1.18 -13.35
C LEU A 208 -14.69 -2.22 -13.98
N TYR A 209 -13.74 -2.73 -13.21
CA TYR A 209 -12.84 -3.78 -13.67
C TYR A 209 -13.53 -5.15 -13.60
N GLU A 210 -13.77 -5.77 -14.75
CA GLU A 210 -14.55 -7.01 -14.89
C GLU A 210 -13.69 -8.27 -15.01
N LYS A 211 -12.39 -8.13 -15.31
CA LYS A 211 -11.50 -9.29 -15.59
C LYS A 211 -10.96 -9.98 -14.33
N GLY A 212 -11.66 -9.84 -13.20
CA GLY A 212 -11.28 -10.40 -11.92
C GLY A 212 -11.38 -9.39 -10.78
N PHE A 213 -10.63 -9.63 -9.71
CA PHE A 213 -10.59 -8.73 -8.56
C PHE A 213 -9.41 -7.74 -8.68
N LEU A 214 -9.74 -6.47 -8.81
CA LEU A 214 -8.76 -5.40 -8.84
C LEU A 214 -8.33 -5.07 -7.41
N HIS A 215 -7.08 -5.38 -7.06
CA HIS A 215 -6.54 -5.09 -5.73
C HIS A 215 -5.39 -4.06 -5.76
N ALA A 216 -5.09 -3.49 -6.91
CA ALA A 216 -4.12 -2.41 -7.04
C ALA A 216 -4.55 -1.14 -6.29
N LYS A 217 -3.59 -0.39 -5.76
CA LYS A 217 -3.76 0.91 -5.13
C LYS A 217 -2.74 1.85 -5.76
N THR A 218 -3.19 2.57 -6.78
CA THR A 218 -2.33 3.46 -7.57
C THR A 218 -3.03 4.78 -7.82
N ALA A 219 -2.24 5.84 -7.90
CA ALA A 219 -2.64 7.17 -8.34
C ALA A 219 -1.63 7.67 -9.38
N VAL A 220 -2.11 8.22 -10.48
CA VAL A 220 -1.32 8.81 -11.55
C VAL A 220 -1.94 10.14 -11.94
#